data_19c6bcbbed11c1515535eed69a9ac02d
#
_entry.id   19c6bcbbed11c1515535eed69a9ac02d
#
_cell.length_a   1.000
_cell.length_b   1.000
_cell.length_c   1.000
_cell.angle_alpha   90.00
_cell.angle_beta   90.00
_cell.angle_gamma   90.00
#
_symmetry.space_group_name_H-M   'P 1'
#
loop_
_entity.id
_entity.type
_entity.pdbx_description
1 polymer ?
#
loop_
_entity_poly.entity_id
_entity_poly.type
_entity_poly.pdbx_seq_one_letter_code
_entity_poly.pdbx_strand_id
1 'polypeptide(L)'
;KGYQDPTSYVFIIDNSESMSESDPQGLRYKAIDQIIQAKDASFPYAVYSFNNTITEERALAPASEGKAEFVPTNEGGTEIKATLEQFLEMYQNGMKEKLGDTPKFLLLSDGHATDLWLSSSIDGLLKEYAKTDIIISTVGLGDADDVLMQKIADYTGGVYLSVENVDQLEQSMQQAIKKNGNKYARTLYTHRNVPKFDVFYAILRILFASALGIIISGSMVFLFIDSDNVSLIVESTIIKAIAAGLLLEFGINALSLPTILVRFVYFLLLSLTFVREKTFGGEGNGKGYQEPEKHEAVYWEEMGEKHQIGTFGEKEEF
;
A
#
# COMPACT_ATOMS: atom_id res chain seq x y z
N LYS A 1 14.29 -24.20 8.03
CA LYS A 1 13.41 -25.36 8.23
C LYS A 1 13.15 -25.92 6.83
N GLY A 2 13.40 -27.25 6.64
CA GLY A 2 13.12 -27.91 5.38
C GLY A 2 11.61 -27.91 5.06
N TYR A 3 11.27 -28.32 3.85
CA TYR A 3 9.89 -28.58 3.42
C TYR A 3 9.22 -29.50 4.46
N GLN A 4 8.12 -29.06 5.03
CA GLN A 4 7.26 -29.90 5.87
C GLN A 4 6.00 -30.21 5.08
N ASP A 5 5.63 -31.47 5.01
CA ASP A 5 4.37 -31.89 4.39
C ASP A 5 3.19 -31.26 5.14
N PRO A 6 2.17 -30.80 4.43
CA PRO A 6 0.98 -30.27 5.06
C PRO A 6 0.28 -31.32 5.93
N THR A 7 -0.11 -30.91 7.14
CA THR A 7 -0.84 -31.79 8.07
C THR A 7 -2.33 -31.90 7.73
N SER A 8 -2.90 -30.88 7.10
CA SER A 8 -4.29 -30.83 6.69
C SER A 8 -4.49 -29.85 5.52
N TYR A 9 -5.61 -30.00 4.80
CA TYR A 9 -6.05 -29.05 3.78
C TYR A 9 -7.37 -28.39 4.18
N VAL A 10 -7.47 -27.09 3.90
CA VAL A 10 -8.72 -26.33 3.98
C VAL A 10 -8.94 -25.64 2.63
N PHE A 11 -10.01 -26.02 1.96
CA PHE A 11 -10.42 -25.41 0.71
C PHE A 11 -11.45 -24.32 1.01
N ILE A 12 -11.24 -23.13 0.49
CA ILE A 12 -12.08 -21.95 0.61
C ILE A 12 -12.47 -21.55 -0.81
N ILE A 13 -13.69 -21.86 -1.20
CA ILE A 13 -14.13 -21.86 -2.58
C ILE A 13 -15.18 -20.78 -2.78
N ASP A 14 -14.91 -19.89 -3.73
CA ASP A 14 -15.86 -18.87 -4.14
C ASP A 14 -17.13 -19.50 -4.71
N ASN A 15 -18.28 -19.04 -4.24
CA ASN A 15 -19.60 -19.45 -4.66
C ASN A 15 -20.50 -18.23 -4.97
N SER A 16 -19.84 -17.10 -5.34
CA SER A 16 -20.49 -15.88 -5.78
C SER A 16 -21.15 -16.01 -7.14
N GLU A 17 -21.93 -15.02 -7.54
CA GLU A 17 -22.71 -15.02 -8.78
C GLU A 17 -21.84 -15.19 -10.03
N SER A 18 -20.65 -14.59 -10.06
CA SER A 18 -19.69 -14.67 -11.18
C SER A 18 -19.24 -16.10 -11.49
N MET A 19 -19.17 -16.97 -10.48
CA MET A 19 -18.81 -18.37 -10.66
C MET A 19 -19.80 -19.14 -11.56
N SER A 20 -21.01 -18.64 -11.77
CA SER A 20 -21.96 -19.23 -12.73
C SER A 20 -21.49 -19.11 -14.18
N GLU A 21 -20.69 -18.08 -14.48
CA GLU A 21 -20.13 -17.84 -15.82
C GLU A 21 -18.74 -18.48 -15.94
N SER A 22 -17.90 -18.34 -14.92
CA SER A 22 -16.50 -18.76 -14.93
C SER A 22 -16.33 -20.27 -14.78
N ASP A 23 -17.17 -20.92 -13.96
CA ASP A 23 -17.16 -22.38 -13.73
C ASP A 23 -18.58 -22.96 -13.65
N PRO A 24 -19.36 -22.90 -14.75
CA PRO A 24 -20.75 -23.40 -14.76
C PRO A 24 -20.89 -24.88 -14.51
N GLN A 25 -19.82 -25.67 -14.72
CA GLN A 25 -19.82 -27.11 -14.53
C GLN A 25 -19.36 -27.53 -13.13
N GLY A 26 -18.94 -26.59 -12.28
CA GLY A 26 -18.43 -26.89 -10.94
C GLY A 26 -17.13 -27.71 -10.95
N LEU A 27 -16.24 -27.44 -11.90
CA LEU A 27 -14.96 -28.15 -12.03
C LEU A 27 -14.07 -27.92 -10.81
N ARG A 28 -14.25 -26.80 -10.10
CA ARG A 28 -13.59 -26.53 -8.81
C ARG A 28 -13.81 -27.63 -7.78
N TYR A 29 -14.99 -28.21 -7.73
CA TYR A 29 -15.32 -29.29 -6.80
C TYR A 29 -14.72 -30.62 -7.23
N LYS A 30 -14.70 -30.90 -8.54
CA LYS A 30 -14.03 -32.10 -9.07
C LYS A 30 -12.52 -32.04 -8.82
N ALA A 31 -11.93 -30.84 -8.92
CA ALA A 31 -10.51 -30.63 -8.63
C ALA A 31 -10.17 -30.96 -7.16
N ILE A 32 -11.02 -30.57 -6.20
CA ILE A 32 -10.86 -30.94 -4.79
C ILE A 32 -10.89 -32.47 -4.63
N ASP A 33 -11.88 -33.15 -5.21
CA ASP A 33 -11.98 -34.60 -5.14
C ASP A 33 -10.71 -35.29 -5.64
N GLN A 34 -10.16 -34.85 -6.76
CA GLN A 34 -8.95 -35.43 -7.34
C GLN A 34 -7.71 -35.17 -6.47
N ILE A 35 -7.60 -33.95 -5.88
CA ILE A 35 -6.53 -33.62 -4.96
C ILE A 35 -6.56 -34.54 -3.74
N ILE A 36 -7.74 -34.80 -3.21
CA ILE A 36 -7.93 -35.62 -2.01
C ILE A 36 -7.78 -37.12 -2.31
N GLN A 37 -8.22 -37.59 -3.48
CA GLN A 37 -7.99 -38.98 -3.91
C GLN A 37 -6.50 -39.34 -4.01
N ALA A 38 -5.63 -38.39 -4.21
CA ALA A 38 -4.16 -38.57 -4.24
C ALA A 38 -3.53 -38.59 -2.83
N LYS A 39 -4.34 -38.50 -1.76
CA LYS A 39 -3.91 -38.50 -0.36
C LYS A 39 -4.28 -39.77 0.35
N ASP A 40 -3.65 -40.03 1.49
CA ASP A 40 -4.02 -41.15 2.34
C ASP A 40 -5.45 -40.99 2.89
N ALA A 41 -6.13 -42.11 3.11
CA ALA A 41 -7.51 -42.13 3.63
C ALA A 41 -7.66 -41.47 5.01
N SER A 42 -6.59 -41.40 5.78
CA SER A 42 -6.53 -40.73 7.08
C SER A 42 -6.23 -39.22 6.99
N PHE A 43 -5.92 -38.67 5.78
CA PHE A 43 -5.55 -37.29 5.61
C PHE A 43 -6.75 -36.36 5.87
N PRO A 44 -6.67 -35.43 6.83
CA PRO A 44 -7.79 -34.56 7.17
C PRO A 44 -7.92 -33.39 6.19
N TYR A 45 -9.15 -33.11 5.78
CA TYR A 45 -9.46 -31.93 5.01
C TYR A 45 -10.84 -31.36 5.33
N ALA A 46 -11.00 -30.06 5.11
CA ALA A 46 -12.27 -29.34 5.20
C ALA A 46 -12.53 -28.58 3.90
N VAL A 47 -13.81 -28.33 3.63
CA VAL A 47 -14.24 -27.53 2.49
C VAL A 47 -15.27 -26.52 2.94
N TYR A 48 -15.02 -25.29 2.62
CA TYR A 48 -15.91 -24.15 2.85
C TYR A 48 -16.17 -23.45 1.52
N SER A 49 -17.42 -23.06 1.32
CA SER A 49 -17.75 -22.09 0.26
C SER A 49 -18.01 -20.72 0.86
N PHE A 50 -17.81 -19.67 0.08
CA PHE A 50 -18.10 -18.32 0.50
C PHE A 50 -18.73 -17.51 -0.62
N ASN A 51 -19.55 -16.57 -0.21
CA ASN A 51 -20.11 -15.47 -1.00
C ASN A 51 -20.24 -14.26 -0.07
N ASN A 52 -21.45 -13.82 0.31
CA ASN A 52 -21.69 -12.88 1.41
C ASN A 52 -21.59 -13.53 2.79
N THR A 53 -21.55 -14.86 2.83
CA THR A 53 -21.45 -15.68 4.05
C THR A 53 -20.56 -16.88 3.80
N ILE A 54 -20.06 -17.49 4.89
CA ILE A 54 -19.30 -18.73 4.79
C ILE A 54 -20.24 -19.89 5.09
N THR A 55 -20.18 -20.91 4.23
CA THR A 55 -20.89 -22.17 4.41
C THR A 55 -19.89 -23.31 4.59
N GLU A 56 -20.02 -24.11 5.64
CA GLU A 56 -19.25 -25.32 5.81
C GLU A 56 -19.87 -26.45 4.97
N GLU A 57 -19.24 -26.73 3.82
CA GLU A 57 -19.65 -27.81 2.93
C GLU A 57 -19.19 -29.19 3.43
N ARG A 58 -18.06 -29.20 4.11
CA ARG A 58 -17.50 -30.37 4.77
C ARG A 58 -16.67 -29.97 5.97
N ALA A 59 -17.05 -30.48 7.13
CA ALA A 59 -16.26 -30.31 8.35
C ALA A 59 -14.88 -30.97 8.22
N LEU A 60 -13.91 -30.49 9.01
CA LEU A 60 -12.58 -31.08 9.05
C LEU A 60 -12.65 -32.52 9.58
N ALA A 61 -12.40 -33.47 8.69
CA ALA A 61 -12.40 -34.89 8.98
C ALA A 61 -11.46 -35.65 8.01
N PRO A 62 -11.05 -36.90 8.36
CA PRO A 62 -10.27 -37.75 7.47
C PRO A 62 -10.96 -37.98 6.11
N ALA A 63 -10.19 -38.17 5.05
CA ALA A 63 -10.70 -38.40 3.70
C ALA A 63 -11.62 -39.64 3.60
N SER A 64 -11.40 -40.61 4.49
CA SER A 64 -12.23 -41.82 4.60
C SER A 64 -13.66 -41.58 5.13
N GLU A 65 -13.94 -40.44 5.78
CA GLU A 65 -15.23 -40.15 6.40
C GLU A 65 -16.26 -39.52 5.43
N GLY A 66 -16.01 -39.61 4.14
CA GLY A 66 -16.93 -39.12 3.11
C GLY A 66 -16.43 -37.94 2.32
N LYS A 67 -17.17 -37.60 1.27
CA LYS A 67 -16.91 -36.48 0.39
C LYS A 67 -17.82 -35.32 0.75
N ALA A 68 -17.42 -34.12 0.36
CA ALA A 68 -18.30 -32.97 0.43
C ALA A 68 -19.44 -33.12 -0.60
N GLU A 69 -20.67 -32.88 -0.18
CA GLU A 69 -21.80 -32.74 -1.10
C GLU A 69 -21.92 -31.24 -1.47
N PHE A 70 -21.52 -30.91 -2.67
CA PHE A 70 -21.51 -29.53 -3.13
C PHE A 70 -22.81 -29.18 -3.84
N VAL A 71 -23.46 -28.15 -3.36
CA VAL A 71 -24.58 -27.52 -4.06
C VAL A 71 -24.14 -26.13 -4.48
N PRO A 72 -23.73 -25.95 -5.75
CA PRO A 72 -23.37 -24.61 -6.23
C PRO A 72 -24.60 -23.71 -6.19
N THR A 73 -24.62 -22.72 -5.33
CA THR A 73 -25.68 -21.70 -5.31
C THR A 73 -25.36 -20.57 -6.28
N ASN A 74 -24.07 -20.24 -6.42
CA ASN A 74 -23.55 -19.17 -7.29
C ASN A 74 -24.39 -17.88 -7.15
N GLU A 75 -24.50 -17.40 -5.93
CA GLU A 75 -25.29 -16.21 -5.57
C GLU A 75 -24.48 -15.24 -4.71
N GLY A 76 -24.84 -13.96 -4.75
CA GLY A 76 -24.24 -12.94 -3.88
C GLY A 76 -22.88 -12.42 -4.34
N GLY A 77 -22.24 -11.68 -3.46
CA GLY A 77 -20.94 -11.04 -3.70
C GLY A 77 -19.74 -11.92 -3.33
N THR A 78 -18.54 -11.34 -3.44
CA THR A 78 -17.25 -11.99 -3.18
C THR A 78 -16.60 -11.33 -1.97
N GLU A 79 -17.02 -11.72 -0.75
CA GLU A 79 -16.52 -11.10 0.49
C GLU A 79 -15.26 -11.81 1.01
N ILE A 80 -14.12 -11.54 0.37
CA ILE A 80 -12.82 -12.19 0.68
C ILE A 80 -12.31 -11.77 2.07
N LYS A 81 -12.39 -10.48 2.40
CA LYS A 81 -11.87 -9.99 3.68
C LYS A 81 -12.66 -10.55 4.85
N ALA A 82 -13.98 -10.47 4.81
CA ALA A 82 -14.85 -10.99 5.85
C ALA A 82 -14.65 -12.52 6.02
N THR A 83 -14.50 -13.24 4.91
CA THR A 83 -14.17 -14.67 4.89
C THR A 83 -12.86 -14.96 5.64
N LEU A 84 -11.80 -14.24 5.33
CA LEU A 84 -10.52 -14.42 6.00
C LEU A 84 -10.56 -14.00 7.47
N GLU A 85 -11.30 -12.95 7.83
CA GLU A 85 -11.50 -12.54 9.24
C GLU A 85 -12.17 -13.68 10.04
N GLN A 86 -13.22 -14.26 9.51
CA GLN A 86 -13.93 -15.36 10.15
C GLN A 86 -13.05 -16.64 10.28
N PHE A 87 -12.25 -16.96 9.25
CA PHE A 87 -11.33 -18.10 9.34
C PHE A 87 -10.23 -17.88 10.38
N LEU A 88 -9.72 -16.68 10.52
CA LEU A 88 -8.74 -16.35 11.55
C LEU A 88 -9.35 -16.51 12.95
N GLU A 89 -10.58 -16.06 13.14
CA GLU A 89 -11.32 -16.24 14.38
C GLU A 89 -11.57 -17.73 14.68
N MET A 90 -12.03 -18.52 13.71
CA MET A 90 -12.21 -19.97 13.86
C MET A 90 -10.89 -20.67 14.22
N TYR A 91 -9.80 -20.27 13.61
CA TYR A 91 -8.47 -20.80 13.91
C TYR A 91 -8.05 -20.51 15.35
N GLN A 92 -8.27 -19.29 15.83
CA GLN A 92 -7.96 -18.87 17.20
C GLN A 92 -8.88 -19.55 18.23
N ASN A 93 -10.13 -19.84 17.86
CA ASN A 93 -11.15 -20.44 18.72
C ASN A 93 -11.14 -21.98 18.75
N GLY A 94 -10.01 -22.62 18.38
CA GLY A 94 -9.79 -24.06 18.58
C GLY A 94 -9.66 -24.90 17.29
N MET A 95 -9.83 -24.32 16.10
CA MET A 95 -9.56 -25.02 14.85
C MET A 95 -8.08 -25.40 14.72
N LYS A 96 -7.19 -24.59 15.31
CA LYS A 96 -5.73 -24.81 15.31
C LYS A 96 -5.35 -26.21 15.79
N GLU A 97 -5.95 -26.68 16.87
CA GLU A 97 -5.62 -27.99 17.46
C GLU A 97 -5.99 -29.16 16.56
N LYS A 98 -7.03 -28.97 15.74
CA LYS A 98 -7.53 -29.98 14.80
C LYS A 98 -6.76 -30.01 13.48
N LEU A 99 -6.24 -28.87 13.04
CA LEU A 99 -5.53 -28.71 11.76
C LEU A 99 -4.10 -29.25 11.79
N GLY A 100 -3.48 -29.34 12.97
CA GLY A 100 -2.07 -29.74 13.13
C GLY A 100 -1.10 -28.59 12.88
N ASP A 101 0.18 -28.93 12.79
CA ASP A 101 1.28 -27.94 12.84
C ASP A 101 1.48 -27.14 11.56
N THR A 102 1.11 -27.70 10.40
CA THR A 102 1.34 -27.09 9.09
C THR A 102 0.09 -27.17 8.20
N PRO A 103 -1.01 -26.50 8.60
CA PRO A 103 -2.22 -26.49 7.77
C PRO A 103 -1.99 -25.69 6.49
N LYS A 104 -2.55 -26.17 5.39
CA LYS A 104 -2.51 -25.45 4.12
C LYS A 104 -3.90 -25.14 3.62
N PHE A 105 -4.13 -23.86 3.37
CA PHE A 105 -5.37 -23.32 2.86
C PHE A 105 -5.24 -23.06 1.36
N LEU A 106 -6.29 -23.34 0.62
CA LEU A 106 -6.41 -22.98 -0.79
C LEU A 106 -7.64 -22.08 -0.94
N LEU A 107 -7.42 -20.84 -1.32
CA LEU A 107 -8.48 -19.89 -1.65
C LEU A 107 -8.63 -19.81 -3.16
N LEU A 108 -9.83 -20.07 -3.67
CA LEU A 108 -10.19 -19.93 -5.08
C LEU A 108 -11.25 -18.83 -5.21
N SER A 109 -11.05 -17.92 -6.16
CA SER A 109 -12.04 -16.90 -6.54
C SER A 109 -11.87 -16.50 -8.00
N ASP A 110 -12.97 -16.07 -8.64
CA ASP A 110 -13.00 -15.55 -10.01
C ASP A 110 -13.33 -14.05 -10.06
N GLY A 111 -13.52 -13.40 -8.92
CA GLY A 111 -13.99 -12.02 -8.84
C GLY A 111 -13.12 -11.10 -8.00
N HIS A 112 -13.45 -9.82 -8.08
CA HIS A 112 -12.91 -8.79 -7.22
C HIS A 112 -13.63 -8.80 -5.87
N ALA A 113 -12.87 -8.62 -4.77
CA ALA A 113 -13.45 -8.55 -3.44
C ALA A 113 -14.45 -7.39 -3.33
N THR A 114 -15.70 -7.72 -3.00
CA THR A 114 -16.78 -6.73 -2.85
C THR A 114 -16.77 -6.00 -1.51
N ASP A 115 -16.05 -6.51 -0.53
CA ASP A 115 -15.89 -5.97 0.82
C ASP A 115 -14.62 -5.13 1.02
N LEU A 116 -13.82 -4.90 -0.04
CA LEU A 116 -12.61 -4.09 -0.03
C LEU A 116 -12.82 -2.77 -0.80
N TRP A 117 -13.56 -1.83 -0.20
CA TRP A 117 -13.74 -0.49 -0.76
C TRP A 117 -12.66 0.47 -0.28
N LEU A 118 -12.21 1.37 -1.16
CA LEU A 118 -11.30 2.55 -1.11
C LEU A 118 -10.50 2.83 0.18
N SER A 119 -10.93 2.42 1.35
CA SER A 119 -10.29 2.69 2.64
C SER A 119 -10.10 1.46 3.54
N SER A 120 -10.69 0.33 3.24
CA SER A 120 -10.54 -0.88 4.05
C SER A 120 -9.36 -1.70 3.57
N SER A 121 -8.19 -1.43 4.13
CA SER A 121 -7.00 -2.23 3.85
C SER A 121 -7.10 -3.61 4.50
N ILE A 122 -6.83 -4.66 3.73
CA ILE A 122 -6.67 -6.03 4.24
C ILE A 122 -5.32 -6.23 4.98
N ASP A 123 -4.43 -5.24 4.94
CA ASP A 123 -3.05 -5.36 5.46
C ASP A 123 -2.98 -5.72 6.95
N GLY A 124 -3.90 -5.18 7.74
CA GLY A 124 -3.98 -5.51 9.17
C GLY A 124 -4.24 -7.00 9.39
N LEU A 125 -5.23 -7.53 8.69
CA LEU A 125 -5.61 -8.93 8.74
C LEU A 125 -4.48 -9.84 8.25
N LEU A 126 -3.84 -9.51 7.14
CA LEU A 126 -2.72 -10.31 6.61
C LEU A 126 -1.50 -10.31 7.53
N LYS A 127 -1.27 -9.23 8.29
CA LYS A 127 -0.24 -9.20 9.33
C LYS A 127 -0.56 -10.17 10.48
N GLU A 128 -1.82 -10.32 10.85
CA GLU A 128 -2.20 -11.32 11.85
C GLU A 128 -2.02 -12.75 11.30
N TYR A 129 -2.41 -13.00 10.05
CA TYR A 129 -2.11 -14.28 9.40
C TYR A 129 -0.61 -14.59 9.33
N ALA A 130 0.23 -13.61 9.10
CA ALA A 130 1.68 -13.79 9.08
C ALA A 130 2.27 -14.26 10.44
N LYS A 131 1.54 -14.05 11.53
CA LYS A 131 1.90 -14.53 12.88
C LYS A 131 1.47 -15.98 13.12
N THR A 132 0.60 -16.51 12.29
CA THR A 132 0.13 -17.91 12.36
C THR A 132 1.01 -18.83 11.52
N ASP A 133 0.81 -20.13 11.67
CA ASP A 133 1.43 -21.16 10.83
C ASP A 133 0.58 -21.49 9.59
N ILE A 134 -0.52 -20.77 9.37
CA ILE A 134 -1.41 -20.96 8.20
C ILE A 134 -0.68 -20.49 6.94
N ILE A 135 -0.65 -21.35 5.94
CA ILE A 135 -0.17 -21.05 4.59
C ILE A 135 -1.39 -21.00 3.67
N ILE A 136 -1.69 -19.83 3.09
CA ILE A 136 -2.80 -19.67 2.13
C ILE A 136 -2.21 -19.56 0.72
N SER A 137 -2.44 -20.58 -0.10
CA SER A 137 -2.24 -20.49 -1.54
C SER A 137 -3.53 -20.00 -2.20
N THR A 138 -3.41 -19.21 -3.25
CA THR A 138 -4.55 -18.61 -3.93
C THR A 138 -4.57 -19.00 -5.40
N VAL A 139 -5.75 -19.19 -5.95
CA VAL A 139 -5.98 -19.46 -7.36
C VAL A 139 -7.04 -18.47 -7.86
N GLY A 140 -6.64 -17.63 -8.81
CA GLY A 140 -7.56 -16.70 -9.48
C GLY A 140 -8.04 -17.29 -10.79
N LEU A 141 -9.35 -17.31 -11.03
CA LEU A 141 -9.96 -17.80 -12.27
C LEU A 141 -10.51 -16.61 -13.07
N GLY A 142 -10.17 -16.55 -14.35
CA GLY A 142 -10.70 -15.50 -15.24
C GLY A 142 -10.29 -14.09 -14.82
N ASP A 143 -11.27 -13.25 -14.45
CA ASP A 143 -11.08 -11.83 -14.08
C ASP A 143 -10.89 -11.61 -12.56
N ALA A 144 -10.23 -12.54 -11.88
CA ALA A 144 -9.96 -12.45 -10.45
C ALA A 144 -9.07 -11.24 -10.11
N ASP A 145 -9.16 -10.74 -8.87
CA ASP A 145 -8.26 -9.71 -8.36
C ASP A 145 -6.84 -10.27 -8.12
N ASP A 146 -6.05 -10.31 -9.19
CA ASP A 146 -4.67 -10.83 -9.17
C ASP A 146 -3.81 -10.18 -8.10
N VAL A 147 -3.96 -8.87 -7.89
CA VAL A 147 -3.16 -8.10 -6.92
C VAL A 147 -3.50 -8.52 -5.49
N LEU A 148 -4.77 -8.66 -5.18
CA LEU A 148 -5.24 -9.11 -3.89
C LEU A 148 -4.86 -10.57 -3.62
N MET A 149 -5.12 -11.44 -4.58
CA MET A 149 -4.84 -12.88 -4.48
C MET A 149 -3.33 -13.14 -4.31
N GLN A 150 -2.49 -12.47 -5.10
CA GLN A 150 -1.04 -12.52 -4.94
C GLN A 150 -0.63 -12.02 -3.55
N LYS A 151 -1.21 -10.92 -3.07
CA LYS A 151 -0.90 -10.34 -1.76
C LYS A 151 -1.22 -11.29 -0.61
N ILE A 152 -2.39 -11.95 -0.65
CA ILE A 152 -2.79 -12.95 0.36
C ILE A 152 -1.77 -14.10 0.42
N ALA A 153 -1.46 -14.69 -0.74
CA ALA A 153 -0.49 -15.77 -0.84
C ALA A 153 0.87 -15.36 -0.27
N ASP A 154 1.29 -14.19 -0.61
CA ASP A 154 2.57 -13.63 -0.26
C ASP A 154 2.78 -13.41 1.25
N TYR A 155 1.80 -12.84 1.92
CA TYR A 155 1.87 -12.61 3.36
C TYR A 155 1.89 -13.91 4.17
N THR A 156 1.24 -14.94 3.68
CA THR A 156 1.11 -16.23 4.37
C THR A 156 2.16 -17.26 3.95
N GLY A 157 2.93 -16.98 2.90
CA GLY A 157 3.94 -17.91 2.37
C GLY A 157 3.36 -18.98 1.45
N GLY A 158 2.17 -18.77 0.91
CA GLY A 158 1.58 -19.55 -0.17
C GLY A 158 2.08 -19.15 -1.55
N VAL A 159 1.43 -19.68 -2.58
CA VAL A 159 1.66 -19.31 -3.98
C VAL A 159 0.36 -18.84 -4.61
N TYR A 160 0.45 -17.85 -5.48
CA TYR A 160 -0.64 -17.45 -6.34
C TYR A 160 -0.48 -18.06 -7.73
N LEU A 161 -1.58 -18.54 -8.30
CA LEU A 161 -1.66 -19.01 -9.69
C LEU A 161 -2.88 -18.39 -10.35
N SER A 162 -2.68 -17.71 -11.48
CA SER A 162 -3.77 -17.23 -12.32
C SER A 162 -4.13 -18.29 -13.36
N VAL A 163 -5.42 -18.46 -13.62
CA VAL A 163 -6.00 -19.45 -14.52
C VAL A 163 -6.98 -18.76 -15.46
N GLU A 164 -6.64 -18.66 -16.72
CA GLU A 164 -7.51 -18.04 -17.72
C GLU A 164 -8.65 -18.98 -18.18
N ASN A 165 -8.39 -20.30 -18.19
CA ASN A 165 -9.34 -21.29 -18.64
C ASN A 165 -9.63 -22.30 -17.52
N VAL A 166 -10.91 -22.51 -17.23
CA VAL A 166 -11.38 -23.45 -16.21
C VAL A 166 -10.88 -24.90 -16.40
N ASP A 167 -10.54 -25.30 -17.62
CA ASP A 167 -9.96 -26.61 -17.90
C ASP A 167 -8.58 -26.81 -17.23
N GLN A 168 -7.88 -25.73 -16.94
CA GLN A 168 -6.58 -25.74 -16.25
C GLN A 168 -6.71 -25.66 -14.72
N LEU A 169 -7.93 -25.47 -14.22
CA LEU A 169 -8.19 -25.22 -12.82
C LEU A 169 -7.72 -26.34 -11.92
N GLU A 170 -7.99 -27.58 -12.28
CA GLU A 170 -7.54 -28.77 -11.54
C GLU A 170 -6.02 -28.79 -11.37
N GLN A 171 -5.30 -28.63 -12.47
CA GLN A 171 -3.82 -28.65 -12.46
C GLN A 171 -3.27 -27.50 -11.61
N SER A 172 -3.87 -26.34 -11.72
CA SER A 172 -3.45 -25.15 -10.97
C SER A 172 -3.73 -25.27 -9.47
N MET A 173 -4.90 -25.78 -9.09
CA MET A 173 -5.21 -26.08 -7.69
C MET A 173 -4.25 -27.12 -7.09
N GLN A 174 -3.93 -28.20 -7.84
CA GLN A 174 -2.95 -29.19 -7.43
C GLN A 174 -1.56 -28.58 -7.27
N GLN A 175 -1.15 -27.70 -8.17
CA GLN A 175 0.14 -27.01 -8.07
C GLN A 175 0.18 -26.04 -6.90
N ALA A 176 -0.88 -25.25 -6.69
CA ALA A 176 -0.97 -24.28 -5.61
C ALA A 176 -0.89 -24.96 -4.23
N ILE A 177 -1.52 -26.14 -4.11
CA ILE A 177 -1.53 -26.86 -2.84
C ILE A 177 -0.22 -27.62 -2.58
N LYS A 178 0.46 -28.09 -3.63
CA LYS A 178 1.75 -28.80 -3.52
C LYS A 178 2.94 -27.87 -3.35
N LYS A 179 2.92 -26.68 -3.95
CA LYS A 179 4.02 -25.71 -3.88
C LYS A 179 3.85 -24.87 -2.63
N ASN A 180 4.96 -24.62 -1.94
CA ASN A 180 5.03 -23.56 -0.93
C ASN A 180 5.74 -22.36 -1.53
N GLY A 181 5.20 -21.19 -1.31
CA GLY A 181 5.88 -19.95 -1.62
C GLY A 181 7.12 -19.81 -0.75
N ASN A 182 8.08 -19.05 -1.21
CA ASN A 182 9.29 -18.83 -0.43
C ASN A 182 9.00 -17.73 0.63
N LYS A 183 8.47 -18.13 1.78
CA LYS A 183 8.25 -17.24 2.93
C LYS A 183 9.52 -16.43 3.27
N TYR A 184 10.70 -16.95 2.93
CA TYR A 184 11.99 -16.29 3.16
C TYR A 184 12.38 -15.28 2.08
N ALA A 185 11.94 -15.42 0.83
CA ALA A 185 12.26 -14.44 -0.20
C ALA A 185 11.60 -13.07 0.07
N ARG A 186 10.53 -13.06 0.86
CA ARG A 186 9.83 -11.84 1.29
C ARG A 186 10.21 -11.35 2.67
N THR A 187 10.81 -12.19 3.49
CA THR A 187 11.36 -11.74 4.79
C THR A 187 12.40 -10.64 4.60
N LEU A 188 13.04 -10.52 3.45
CA LEU A 188 13.88 -9.36 3.13
C LEU A 188 13.06 -8.05 3.02
N TYR A 189 11.76 -8.11 2.65
CA TYR A 189 10.86 -6.94 2.62
C TYR A 189 10.07 -6.78 3.92
N THR A 190 9.73 -7.86 4.62
CA THR A 190 9.03 -7.86 5.92
C THR A 190 9.98 -7.69 7.11
N HIS A 191 11.30 -7.68 6.93
CA HIS A 191 12.25 -7.21 7.95
C HIS A 191 12.02 -5.77 8.40
N ARG A 192 11.09 -5.08 7.74
CA ARG A 192 10.52 -3.81 8.19
C ARG A 192 9.85 -3.88 9.57
N ASN A 193 9.51 -5.07 10.06
CA ASN A 193 8.82 -5.29 11.33
C ASN A 193 9.66 -6.03 12.39
N VAL A 194 10.98 -6.13 12.23
CA VAL A 194 11.83 -6.57 13.34
C VAL A 194 12.03 -5.36 14.27
N PRO A 195 11.48 -5.39 15.51
CA PRO A 195 11.46 -4.20 16.38
C PRO A 195 12.83 -3.55 16.61
N LYS A 196 13.91 -4.34 16.51
CA LYS A 196 15.30 -3.84 16.64
C LYS A 196 15.76 -2.97 15.46
N PHE A 197 15.21 -3.16 14.27
CA PHE A 197 15.59 -2.41 13.07
C PHE A 197 14.58 -1.33 12.69
N ASP A 198 13.39 -1.37 13.27
CA ASP A 198 12.33 -0.41 12.93
C ASP A 198 12.71 1.02 13.33
N VAL A 199 13.29 1.17 14.51
CA VAL A 199 13.82 2.47 15.00
C VAL A 199 14.98 2.95 14.14
N PHE A 200 15.89 2.06 13.74
CA PHE A 200 17.02 2.40 12.89
C PHE A 200 16.56 2.89 11.51
N TYR A 201 15.62 2.18 10.89
CA TYR A 201 15.05 2.59 9.60
C TYR A 201 14.20 3.85 9.71
N ALA A 202 13.49 4.07 10.83
CA ALA A 202 12.78 5.31 11.09
C ALA A 202 13.74 6.51 11.14
N ILE A 203 14.86 6.38 11.86
CA ILE A 203 15.91 7.41 11.91
C ILE A 203 16.48 7.67 10.51
N LEU A 204 16.79 6.60 9.76
CA LEU A 204 17.33 6.72 8.41
C LEU A 204 16.35 7.44 7.45
N ARG A 205 15.05 7.13 7.53
CA ARG A 205 14.00 7.80 6.75
C ARG A 205 13.88 9.28 7.12
N ILE A 206 13.91 9.61 8.41
CA ILE A 206 13.89 11.00 8.88
C ILE A 206 15.09 11.76 8.35
N LEU A 207 16.30 11.20 8.47
CA LEU A 207 17.52 11.81 7.95
C LEU A 207 17.46 12.04 6.44
N PHE A 208 16.99 11.05 5.69
CA PHE A 208 16.87 11.17 4.23
C PHE A 208 15.82 12.21 3.81
N ALA A 209 14.64 12.20 4.45
CA ALA A 209 13.59 13.17 4.17
C ALA A 209 14.02 14.60 4.56
N SER A 210 14.75 14.75 5.67
CA SER A 210 15.30 16.03 6.11
C SER A 210 16.38 16.54 5.15
N ALA A 211 17.28 15.66 4.70
CA ALA A 211 18.32 16.02 3.72
C ALA A 211 17.71 16.49 2.39
N LEU A 212 16.70 15.78 1.89
CA LEU A 212 15.96 16.24 0.70
C LEU A 212 15.26 17.58 0.93
N GLY A 213 14.65 17.78 2.10
CA GLY A 213 14.03 19.05 2.48
C GLY A 213 15.03 20.21 2.50
N ILE A 214 16.24 19.99 3.02
CA ILE A 214 17.32 20.98 3.03
C ILE A 214 17.77 21.31 1.60
N ILE A 215 17.95 20.33 0.74
CA ILE A 215 18.35 20.53 -0.66
C ILE A 215 17.28 21.34 -1.40
N ILE A 216 16.00 20.98 -1.28
CA ILE A 216 14.89 21.66 -1.97
C ILE A 216 14.75 23.10 -1.45
N SER A 217 14.67 23.29 -0.15
CA SER A 217 14.49 24.62 0.45
C SER A 217 15.76 25.47 0.29
N GLY A 218 16.95 24.87 0.41
CA GLY A 218 18.22 25.55 0.21
C GLY A 218 18.43 26.04 -1.22
N SER A 219 18.05 25.25 -2.22
CA SER A 219 18.12 25.68 -3.63
C SER A 219 17.18 26.85 -3.93
N MET A 220 15.99 26.87 -3.33
CA MET A 220 15.06 28.01 -3.45
C MET A 220 15.61 29.25 -2.79
N VAL A 221 16.19 29.13 -1.59
CA VAL A 221 16.83 30.25 -0.88
C VAL A 221 17.97 30.82 -1.72
N PHE A 222 18.84 29.97 -2.28
CA PHE A 222 19.99 30.39 -3.07
C PHE A 222 19.61 31.14 -4.36
N LEU A 223 18.44 30.85 -4.94
CA LEU A 223 17.94 31.46 -6.18
C LEU A 223 17.26 32.83 -5.96
N PHE A 224 16.75 33.11 -4.76
CA PHE A 224 15.82 34.22 -4.56
C PHE A 224 16.20 35.20 -3.45
N ILE A 225 17.35 35.07 -2.76
CA ILE A 225 17.69 35.93 -1.62
C ILE A 225 18.95 36.74 -1.87
N ASP A 226 18.79 38.07 -1.72
CA ASP A 226 19.87 39.03 -1.61
C ASP A 226 20.51 39.01 -0.20
N SER A 227 21.78 39.21 -0.09
CA SER A 227 22.80 38.61 0.76
C SER A 227 22.90 38.97 2.25
N ASP A 228 22.02 39.72 2.89
CA ASP A 228 22.33 40.23 4.23
C ASP A 228 21.93 39.37 5.44
N ASN A 229 21.13 38.31 5.27
CA ASN A 229 20.69 37.43 6.37
C ASN A 229 20.75 35.93 6.08
N VAL A 230 21.69 35.47 5.29
CA VAL A 230 21.79 34.09 4.82
C VAL A 230 21.89 33.06 5.98
N SER A 231 22.59 33.39 7.08
CA SER A 231 22.78 32.45 8.19
C SER A 231 21.46 32.09 8.92
N LEU A 232 20.62 33.09 9.20
CA LEU A 232 19.33 32.91 9.86
C LEU A 232 18.36 32.10 9.00
N ILE A 233 18.42 32.32 7.69
CA ILE A 233 17.59 31.60 6.72
C ILE A 233 18.01 30.15 6.63
N VAL A 234 19.30 29.85 6.60
CA VAL A 234 19.84 28.49 6.57
C VAL A 234 19.48 27.74 7.84
N GLU A 235 19.62 28.35 9.02
CA GLU A 235 19.23 27.71 10.29
C GLU A 235 17.74 27.39 10.35
N SER A 236 16.87 28.33 9.95
CA SER A 236 15.44 28.12 9.92
C SER A 236 15.05 27.01 8.93
N THR A 237 15.71 26.93 7.78
CA THR A 237 15.51 25.91 6.77
C THR A 237 15.86 24.50 7.28
N ILE A 238 16.99 24.38 7.99
CA ILE A 238 17.41 23.11 8.59
C ILE A 238 16.40 22.62 9.64
N ILE A 239 15.99 23.49 10.56
CA ILE A 239 15.04 23.14 11.62
C ILE A 239 13.71 22.69 11.02
N LYS A 240 13.20 23.38 10.02
CA LYS A 240 11.94 23.05 9.35
C LYS A 240 12.02 21.77 8.52
N ALA A 241 13.14 21.51 7.86
CA ALA A 241 13.36 20.28 7.13
C ALA A 241 13.38 19.05 8.06
N ILE A 242 13.98 19.19 9.26
CA ILE A 242 13.97 18.14 10.29
C ILE A 242 12.53 17.92 10.81
N ALA A 243 11.81 19.01 11.12
CA ALA A 243 10.42 18.93 11.57
C ALA A 243 9.51 18.31 10.51
N ALA A 244 9.70 18.62 9.24
CA ALA A 244 8.97 18.01 8.13
C ALA A 244 9.28 16.53 7.96
N GLY A 245 10.54 16.11 8.12
CA GLY A 245 10.96 14.71 8.11
C GLY A 245 10.33 13.90 9.26
N LEU A 246 10.28 14.47 10.46
CA LEU A 246 9.60 13.91 11.63
C LEU A 246 8.10 13.76 11.37
N LEU A 247 7.45 14.79 10.84
CA LEU A 247 6.03 14.76 10.52
C LEU A 247 5.70 13.66 9.50
N LEU A 248 6.56 13.45 8.52
CA LEU A 248 6.36 12.41 7.50
C LEU A 248 6.45 11.02 8.12
N GLU A 249 7.41 10.77 9.01
CA GLU A 249 7.56 9.47 9.68
C GLU A 249 6.44 9.22 10.68
N PHE A 250 6.15 10.16 11.58
CA PHE A 250 5.10 10.00 12.59
C PHE A 250 3.70 10.04 11.98
N GLY A 251 3.47 10.86 10.96
CA GLY A 251 2.16 10.96 10.28
C GLY A 251 1.76 9.67 9.59
N ILE A 252 2.70 9.01 8.91
CA ILE A 252 2.41 7.77 8.17
C ILE A 252 2.43 6.55 9.09
N ASN A 253 3.45 6.42 9.94
CA ASN A 253 3.69 5.17 10.68
C ASN A 253 3.07 5.14 12.08
N ALA A 254 2.96 6.26 12.78
CA ALA A 254 2.37 6.32 14.12
C ALA A 254 0.89 6.70 14.11
N LEU A 255 0.51 7.70 13.31
CA LEU A 255 -0.86 8.18 13.25
C LEU A 255 -1.69 7.55 12.13
N SER A 256 -1.09 6.72 11.29
CA SER A 256 -1.76 6.03 10.15
C SER A 256 -2.59 6.98 9.27
N LEU A 257 -2.13 8.24 9.12
CA LEU A 257 -2.81 9.23 8.31
C LEU A 257 -2.68 8.90 6.81
N PRO A 258 -3.63 9.33 5.97
CA PRO A 258 -3.54 9.14 4.53
C PRO A 258 -2.22 9.71 3.98
N THR A 259 -1.46 8.89 3.29
CA THR A 259 -0.11 9.22 2.80
C THR A 259 -0.11 10.49 1.92
N ILE A 260 -1.18 10.72 1.17
CA ILE A 260 -1.36 11.90 0.31
C ILE A 260 -1.43 13.16 1.17
N LEU A 261 -2.19 13.14 2.26
CA LEU A 261 -2.36 14.27 3.17
C LEU A 261 -1.05 14.61 3.88
N VAL A 262 -0.33 13.60 4.37
CA VAL A 262 0.97 13.80 5.04
C VAL A 262 2.01 14.37 4.07
N ARG A 263 2.06 13.88 2.83
CA ARG A 263 2.93 14.42 1.78
C ARG A 263 2.56 15.85 1.42
N PHE A 264 1.28 16.17 1.31
CA PHE A 264 0.82 17.52 1.05
C PHE A 264 1.26 18.50 2.15
N VAL A 265 1.05 18.13 3.43
CA VAL A 265 1.49 18.94 4.58
C VAL A 265 3.02 19.07 4.63
N TYR A 266 3.77 18.01 4.29
CA TYR A 266 5.23 18.05 4.17
C TYR A 266 5.68 19.11 3.15
N PHE A 267 5.14 19.11 1.94
CA PHE A 267 5.48 20.11 0.92
C PHE A 267 5.00 21.50 1.29
N LEU A 268 3.84 21.62 1.94
CA LEU A 268 3.32 22.89 2.42
C LEU A 268 4.23 23.50 3.49
N LEU A 269 4.73 22.70 4.45
CA LEU A 269 5.71 23.15 5.45
C LEU A 269 7.00 23.64 4.81
N LEU A 270 7.50 22.94 3.80
CA LEU A 270 8.70 23.36 3.07
C LEU A 270 8.48 24.66 2.26
N SER A 271 7.28 24.86 1.71
CA SER A 271 6.95 26.07 0.93
C SER A 271 6.68 27.31 1.78
N LEU A 272 6.07 27.13 2.97
CA LEU A 272 5.77 28.23 3.91
C LEU A 272 7.02 28.91 4.48
N THR A 273 8.20 28.31 4.37
CA THR A 273 9.47 28.94 4.74
C THR A 273 9.68 30.26 4.02
N PHE A 274 9.28 30.34 2.77
CA PHE A 274 9.52 31.49 1.91
C PHE A 274 8.70 32.74 2.26
N VAL A 275 7.47 32.54 2.74
CA VAL A 275 6.52 33.64 3.00
C VAL A 275 6.76 34.28 4.38
N ARG A 276 7.20 33.51 5.36
CA ARG A 276 7.31 33.96 6.75
C ARG A 276 8.55 34.82 7.02
N GLU A 277 9.62 34.62 6.27
CA GLU A 277 10.87 35.40 6.45
C GLU A 277 10.74 36.85 6.01
N LYS A 278 9.95 37.15 4.99
CA LYS A 278 9.65 38.54 4.60
C LYS A 278 8.87 39.32 5.67
N THR A 279 8.12 38.61 6.54
CA THR A 279 7.31 39.27 7.58
C THR A 279 8.07 39.43 8.92
N PHE A 280 9.06 38.56 9.21
CA PHE A 280 9.85 38.61 10.44
C PHE A 280 11.15 39.45 10.33
N GLY A 281 11.63 39.70 9.13
CA GLY A 281 12.78 40.59 8.89
C GLY A 281 12.50 42.08 9.11
N GLY A 282 11.24 42.45 9.47
CA GLY A 282 10.80 43.81 9.69
C GLY A 282 10.86 44.31 11.14
N GLU A 283 11.18 43.46 12.13
CA GLU A 283 11.17 43.88 13.56
C GLU A 283 12.50 43.64 14.27
N GLY A 284 13.60 44.10 13.71
CA GLY A 284 14.90 43.99 14.40
C GLY A 284 15.97 44.94 13.92
N ASN A 285 15.82 46.13 14.14
CA ASN A 285 16.75 47.25 14.36
C ASN A 285 16.31 48.49 13.58
N GLY A 286 15.83 49.46 14.33
CA GLY A 286 15.54 50.80 13.83
C GLY A 286 16.79 51.53 13.34
N LYS A 287 17.26 51.17 12.18
CA LYS A 287 17.96 52.12 11.29
C LYS A 287 16.97 52.42 10.20
N GLY A 288 16.40 53.64 10.30
CA GLY A 288 15.40 54.14 9.39
C GLY A 288 15.75 53.83 7.95
N TYR A 289 14.74 53.47 7.21
CA TYR A 289 14.72 53.69 5.79
C TYR A 289 15.10 55.13 5.58
N GLN A 290 16.33 55.41 5.17
CA GLN A 290 16.64 56.62 4.46
C GLN A 290 15.86 56.52 3.15
N GLU A 291 14.86 57.39 2.99
CA GLU A 291 14.28 57.62 1.68
C GLU A 291 15.42 57.72 0.67
N PRO A 292 15.31 57.05 -0.48
CA PRO A 292 16.27 57.23 -1.54
C PRO A 292 16.33 58.74 -1.82
N GLU A 293 17.51 59.30 -1.57
CA GLU A 293 17.75 60.72 -1.80
C GLU A 293 17.25 61.10 -3.20
N LYS A 294 16.77 62.33 -3.29
CA LYS A 294 16.19 62.99 -4.47
C LYS A 294 17.02 62.95 -5.78
N HIS A 295 18.04 62.12 -5.88
CA HIS A 295 18.85 61.97 -7.09
C HIS A 295 18.11 61.34 -8.28
N GLU A 296 17.10 60.49 -8.05
CA GLU A 296 16.31 59.97 -9.15
C GLU A 296 15.34 60.99 -9.77
N ALA A 297 14.80 61.89 -8.96
CA ALA A 297 13.91 62.95 -9.46
C ALA A 297 14.69 63.96 -10.36
N VAL A 298 15.92 64.24 -9.98
CA VAL A 298 16.78 65.13 -10.79
C VAL A 298 17.18 64.50 -12.13
N TYR A 299 17.40 63.17 -12.13
CA TYR A 299 17.76 62.47 -13.36
C TYR A 299 16.61 62.42 -14.37
N TRP A 300 15.41 62.29 -13.91
CA TRP A 300 14.24 62.31 -14.81
C TRP A 300 13.86 63.71 -15.26
N GLU A 301 14.11 64.75 -14.46
CA GLU A 301 13.94 66.16 -14.87
C GLU A 301 14.95 66.57 -15.95
N GLU A 302 16.23 66.22 -15.83
CA GLU A 302 17.20 66.42 -16.89
C GLU A 302 16.96 65.69 -18.19
N MET A 303 16.42 64.47 -18.13
CA MET A 303 16.00 63.70 -19.32
C MET A 303 14.76 64.30 -19.98
N GLY A 304 13.82 64.86 -19.18
CA GLY A 304 12.62 65.52 -19.67
C GLY A 304 12.92 66.77 -20.46
N GLU A 305 13.87 67.60 -19.97
CA GLU A 305 14.30 68.77 -20.69
C GLU A 305 15.08 68.49 -22.00
N LYS A 306 15.83 67.42 -22.06
CA LYS A 306 16.51 66.99 -23.30
C LYS A 306 15.60 66.47 -24.38
N HIS A 307 14.40 65.98 -24.05
CA HIS A 307 13.41 65.52 -25.02
C HIS A 307 12.46 66.61 -25.54
N GLN A 308 12.47 67.82 -24.93
CA GLN A 308 11.68 68.96 -25.46
C GLN A 308 12.38 69.79 -26.55
N ILE A 309 13.67 69.55 -26.84
CA ILE A 309 14.35 70.15 -27.96
C ILE A 309 14.37 69.25 -29.17
N GLY A 310 13.21 69.07 -29.76
CA GLY A 310 13.05 68.20 -30.93
C GLY A 310 11.68 68.22 -31.56
N THR A 311 10.92 69.31 -31.38
CA THR A 311 9.75 69.55 -32.25
C THR A 311 10.26 70.12 -33.54
N PHE A 312 10.32 69.27 -34.52
CA PHE A 312 10.47 69.68 -35.91
C PHE A 312 9.22 70.45 -36.36
N GLY A 313 9.41 71.73 -36.53
CA GLY A 313 8.57 72.51 -37.43
C GLY A 313 9.15 72.49 -38.81
N GLU A 314 8.23 72.50 -39.69
CA GLU A 314 8.26 73.08 -41.01
C GLU A 314 8.40 72.17 -42.22
N LYS A 315 7.30 72.23 -42.89
CA LYS A 315 6.98 72.06 -44.29
C LYS A 315 7.96 72.79 -45.21
N GLU A 316 8.14 72.24 -46.36
CA GLU A 316 8.00 72.84 -47.69
C GLU A 316 8.01 71.73 -48.74
N GLU A 317 6.94 71.55 -49.46
CA GLU A 317 6.64 71.96 -50.87
C GLU A 317 7.77 71.70 -51.87
N PHE A 318 7.63 70.64 -52.61
CA PHE A 318 7.42 70.60 -54.08
C PHE A 318 7.03 69.19 -54.54
#